data_1dbf248d27bb36a5ae6694155fd86c0d
#
_entry.id   1dbf248d27bb36a5ae6694155fd86c0d
#
_cell.length_a   1.000
_cell.length_b   1.000
_cell.length_c   1.000
_cell.angle_alpha   90.00
_cell.angle_beta   90.00
_cell.angle_gamma   90.00
#
_symmetry.space_group_name_H-M   'P 1'
#
loop_
_entity.id
_entity.type
_entity.pdbx_description
1 polymer ?
#
loop_
_entity_poly.entity_id
_entity_poly.type
_entity_poly.pdbx_seq_one_letter_code
_entity_poly.pdbx_strand_id
1 'polypeptide(L)'
;SVSVLMLMALTFFIRDLTFSRIMVVYFWIIATIMLFLSHQLVGFLVKEMHIRGVNLKKVLIVGAGKLGQKVVERLEKHPEIGFSVVGYLSHSPEKVGKTFMDHKVLGVYQELVRVIRENKVDPIFIALPLKAHDRLEEILTSLGEETLDIKLVPDLLRYMDLHSGVEELDG
;
A
#
# COMPACT_ATOMS: atom_id res chain seq x y z
N SER A 1 7.64 -23.00 20.63
CA SER A 1 6.97 -21.81 21.14
C SER A 1 6.74 -21.95 22.64
N VAL A 2 6.76 -20.86 23.37
CA VAL A 2 6.66 -20.79 24.85
C VAL A 2 5.40 -21.49 25.36
N SER A 3 4.29 -21.40 24.61
CA SER A 3 3.00 -22.02 24.96
C SER A 3 3.06 -23.55 25.07
N VAL A 4 3.86 -24.18 24.21
CA VAL A 4 4.01 -25.66 24.23
C VAL A 4 4.89 -26.12 25.37
N LEU A 5 5.94 -25.37 25.69
CA LEU A 5 6.76 -25.63 26.87
C LEU A 5 5.96 -25.45 28.14
N MET A 6 5.08 -24.45 28.19
CA MET A 6 4.19 -24.20 29.30
C MET A 6 3.15 -25.32 29.46
N LEU A 7 2.59 -25.83 28.35
CA LEU A 7 1.66 -26.94 28.35
C LEU A 7 2.32 -28.26 28.75
N MET A 8 3.55 -28.52 28.30
CA MET A 8 4.36 -29.66 28.76
C MET A 8 4.72 -29.57 30.24
N ALA A 9 5.07 -28.39 30.73
CA ALA A 9 5.33 -28.16 32.17
C ALA A 9 4.06 -28.38 33.01
N LEU A 10 2.90 -27.91 32.51
CA LEU A 10 1.62 -28.11 33.19
C LEU A 10 1.22 -29.60 33.23
N THR A 11 1.40 -30.35 32.15
CA THR A 11 1.11 -31.79 32.10
C THR A 11 2.06 -32.61 32.96
N PHE A 12 3.30 -32.14 33.16
CA PHE A 12 4.24 -32.78 34.09
C PHE A 12 3.83 -32.58 35.57
N PHE A 13 3.21 -31.43 35.88
CA PHE A 13 2.78 -31.11 37.25
C PHE A 13 1.46 -31.83 37.67
N ILE A 14 0.59 -32.17 36.68
CA ILE A 14 -0.68 -32.87 36.93
C ILE A 14 -0.46 -34.37 36.73
N ARG A 15 0.03 -35.01 37.79
CA ARG A 15 0.54 -36.39 37.81
C ARG A 15 -0.53 -37.47 37.58
N ASP A 16 -1.84 -37.13 37.61
CA ASP A 16 -2.94 -38.09 37.52
C ASP A 16 -3.67 -38.13 36.17
N LEU A 17 -3.22 -37.36 35.18
CA LEU A 17 -3.82 -37.38 33.84
C LEU A 17 -2.91 -38.17 32.89
N THR A 18 -3.27 -39.45 32.66
CA THR A 18 -2.67 -40.26 31.55
C THR A 18 -3.08 -39.70 30.20
N PHE A 19 -2.53 -38.53 29.85
CA PHE A 19 -2.68 -38.02 28.48
C PHE A 19 -1.96 -38.94 27.53
N SER A 20 -2.73 -39.60 26.66
CA SER A 20 -2.16 -40.38 25.56
C SER A 20 -1.29 -39.47 24.71
N ARG A 21 -0.06 -39.88 24.35
CA ARG A 21 0.86 -39.16 23.44
C ARG A 21 0.19 -38.79 22.14
N ILE A 22 -0.78 -39.59 21.73
CA ILE A 22 -1.64 -39.40 20.57
C ILE A 22 -2.48 -38.11 20.68
N MET A 23 -3.01 -37.81 21.87
CA MET A 23 -3.83 -36.61 22.12
C MET A 23 -3.05 -35.32 21.92
N VAL A 24 -1.77 -35.30 22.30
CA VAL A 24 -0.87 -34.15 22.09
C VAL A 24 -0.62 -33.93 20.60
N VAL A 25 -0.45 -35.01 19.83
CA VAL A 25 -0.26 -34.91 18.36
C VAL A 25 -1.51 -34.36 17.68
N TYR A 26 -2.71 -34.86 18.03
CA TYR A 26 -3.96 -34.31 17.49
C TYR A 26 -4.17 -32.87 17.88
N PHE A 27 -3.88 -32.49 19.11
CA PHE A 27 -3.95 -31.08 19.54
C PHE A 27 -3.03 -30.19 18.66
N TRP A 28 -1.80 -30.63 18.40
CA TRP A 28 -0.85 -29.91 17.53
C TRP A 28 -1.37 -29.74 16.11
N ILE A 29 -1.90 -30.79 15.53
CA ILE A 29 -2.43 -30.79 14.19
C ILE A 29 -3.64 -29.83 14.11
N ILE A 30 -4.59 -29.96 15.03
CA ILE A 30 -5.79 -29.12 15.08
C ILE A 30 -5.42 -27.65 15.31
N ALA A 31 -4.51 -27.37 16.24
CA ALA A 31 -4.05 -26.00 16.52
C ALA A 31 -3.37 -25.37 15.31
N THR A 32 -2.55 -26.13 14.58
CA THR A 32 -1.89 -25.64 13.35
C THR A 32 -2.90 -25.33 12.27
N ILE A 33 -3.87 -26.22 12.04
CA ILE A 33 -4.94 -26.01 11.07
C ILE A 33 -5.76 -24.79 11.44
N MET A 34 -6.14 -24.66 12.70
CA MET A 34 -6.97 -23.55 13.19
C MET A 34 -6.24 -22.20 13.07
N LEU A 35 -4.94 -22.15 13.35
CA LEU A 35 -4.10 -20.98 13.14
C LEU A 35 -4.02 -20.61 11.64
N PHE A 36 -3.85 -21.59 10.78
CA PHE A 36 -3.82 -21.35 9.34
C PHE A 36 -5.15 -20.81 8.83
N LEU A 37 -6.27 -21.43 9.23
CA LEU A 37 -7.60 -20.95 8.84
C LEU A 37 -7.88 -19.54 9.36
N SER A 38 -7.52 -19.25 10.61
CA SER A 38 -7.72 -17.92 11.19
C SER A 38 -6.93 -16.85 10.44
N HIS A 39 -5.71 -17.15 10.02
CA HIS A 39 -4.89 -16.22 9.24
C HIS A 39 -5.50 -15.93 7.87
N GLN A 40 -5.98 -16.96 7.18
CA GLN A 40 -6.67 -16.81 5.90
C GLN A 40 -7.99 -16.04 6.04
N LEU A 41 -8.75 -16.32 7.10
CA LEU A 41 -10.02 -15.63 7.36
C LEU A 41 -9.82 -14.13 7.60
N VAL A 42 -8.81 -13.75 8.41
CA VAL A 42 -8.48 -12.34 8.65
C VAL A 42 -8.09 -11.64 7.34
N GLY A 43 -7.24 -12.25 6.53
CA GLY A 43 -6.84 -11.70 5.22
C GLY A 43 -8.05 -11.50 4.29
N PHE A 44 -8.96 -12.48 4.25
CA PHE A 44 -10.18 -12.39 3.46
C PHE A 44 -11.11 -11.25 3.95
N LEU A 45 -11.33 -11.15 5.26
CA LEU A 45 -12.18 -10.10 5.84
C LEU A 45 -11.62 -8.70 5.60
N VAL A 46 -10.31 -8.50 5.77
CA VAL A 46 -9.64 -7.22 5.50
C VAL A 46 -9.79 -6.83 4.02
N LYS A 47 -9.56 -7.78 3.11
CA LYS A 47 -9.75 -7.55 1.68
C LYS A 47 -11.18 -7.14 1.35
N GLU A 48 -12.17 -7.85 1.89
CA GLU A 48 -13.59 -7.54 1.67
C GLU A 48 -13.98 -6.17 2.23
N MET A 49 -13.43 -5.78 3.40
CA MET A 49 -13.65 -4.44 3.97
C MET A 49 -13.09 -3.34 3.06
N HIS A 50 -11.91 -3.50 2.50
CA HIS A 50 -11.32 -2.54 1.58
C HIS A 50 -12.12 -2.42 0.28
N ILE A 51 -12.57 -3.54 -0.30
CA ILE A 51 -13.44 -3.54 -1.49
C ILE A 51 -14.75 -2.78 -1.23
N ARG A 52 -15.30 -2.89 -0.03
CA ARG A 52 -16.52 -2.14 0.37
C ARG A 52 -16.23 -0.68 0.75
N GLY A 53 -15.01 -0.19 0.59
CA GLY A 53 -14.63 1.19 0.88
C GLY A 53 -14.50 1.52 2.38
N VAL A 54 -14.43 0.50 3.25
CA VAL A 54 -14.28 0.69 4.68
C VAL A 54 -12.82 0.86 5.02
N ASN A 55 -12.51 1.93 5.78
CA ASN A 55 -11.16 2.22 6.27
C ASN A 55 -10.10 2.44 5.17
N LEU A 56 -10.51 3.06 4.04
CA LEU A 56 -9.56 3.45 2.99
C LEU A 56 -8.70 4.63 3.44
N LYS A 57 -7.39 4.51 3.23
CA LYS A 57 -6.46 5.63 3.42
C LYS A 57 -6.59 6.61 2.26
N LYS A 58 -6.81 7.88 2.57
CA LYS A 58 -6.89 8.94 1.56
C LYS A 58 -5.51 9.26 1.01
N VAL A 59 -5.33 9.16 -0.29
CA VAL A 59 -4.05 9.41 -0.95
C VAL A 59 -4.12 10.60 -1.89
N LEU A 60 -3.04 11.37 -1.94
CA LEU A 60 -2.86 12.48 -2.87
C LEU A 60 -1.74 12.12 -3.85
N ILE A 61 -1.98 12.36 -5.13
CA ILE A 61 -1.01 12.09 -6.19
C ILE A 61 -0.30 13.39 -6.56
N VAL A 62 0.99 13.46 -6.28
CA VAL A 62 1.83 14.59 -6.67
C VAL A 62 2.39 14.34 -8.06
N GLY A 63 1.80 15.02 -9.05
CA GLY A 63 2.10 14.85 -10.47
C GLY A 63 0.88 14.43 -11.30
N ALA A 64 0.18 15.39 -11.93
CA ALA A 64 -0.95 15.16 -12.83
C ALA A 64 -0.52 14.83 -14.28
N GLY A 65 0.60 14.11 -14.43
CA GLY A 65 1.12 13.63 -15.71
C GLY A 65 0.70 12.19 -16.01
N LYS A 66 1.23 11.64 -17.13
CA LYS A 66 0.95 10.24 -17.52
C LYS A 66 1.28 9.23 -16.42
N LEU A 67 2.38 9.45 -15.69
CA LEU A 67 2.78 8.56 -14.59
C LEU A 67 1.77 8.60 -13.45
N GLY A 68 1.36 9.80 -13.00
CA GLY A 68 0.34 9.95 -11.96
C GLY A 68 -0.99 9.32 -12.34
N GLN A 69 -1.43 9.48 -13.59
CA GLN A 69 -2.66 8.84 -14.09
C GLN A 69 -2.56 7.30 -14.06
N LYS A 70 -1.41 6.73 -14.45
CA LYS A 70 -1.18 5.27 -14.34
C LYS A 70 -1.20 4.77 -12.89
N VAL A 71 -0.69 5.58 -11.95
CA VAL A 71 -0.78 5.24 -10.52
C VAL A 71 -2.23 5.17 -10.08
N VAL A 72 -3.04 6.17 -10.42
CA VAL A 72 -4.47 6.20 -10.09
C VAL A 72 -5.19 5.02 -10.71
N GLU A 73 -5.00 4.77 -12.00
CA GLU A 73 -5.58 3.61 -12.68
C GLU A 73 -5.27 2.29 -11.97
N ARG A 74 -4.04 2.15 -11.47
CA ARG A 74 -3.64 0.94 -10.76
C ARG A 74 -4.27 0.84 -9.36
N LEU A 75 -4.40 1.95 -8.65
CA LEU A 75 -5.06 1.99 -7.36
C LEU A 75 -6.57 1.69 -7.47
N GLU A 76 -7.23 2.19 -8.52
CA GLU A 76 -8.65 1.95 -8.77
C GLU A 76 -8.93 0.49 -9.21
N LYS A 77 -8.00 -0.11 -9.98
CA LYS A 77 -8.10 -1.53 -10.35
C LYS A 77 -7.88 -2.49 -9.18
N HIS A 78 -7.26 -2.01 -8.11
CA HIS A 78 -6.88 -2.81 -6.95
C HIS A 78 -7.41 -2.22 -5.63
N PRO A 79 -8.74 -2.16 -5.43
CA PRO A 79 -9.33 -1.58 -4.22
C PRO A 79 -8.90 -2.32 -2.94
N GLU A 80 -8.47 -3.59 -3.07
CA GLU A 80 -7.93 -4.38 -1.97
C GLU A 80 -6.67 -3.79 -1.32
N ILE A 81 -5.96 -2.89 -2.02
CA ILE A 81 -4.79 -2.18 -1.47
C ILE A 81 -5.22 -1.19 -0.36
N GLY A 82 -6.49 -0.78 -0.35
CA GLY A 82 -7.06 0.04 0.70
C GLY A 82 -6.76 1.54 0.58
N PHE A 83 -6.57 2.05 -0.64
CA PHE A 83 -6.36 3.48 -0.92
C PHE A 83 -7.55 4.10 -1.65
N SER A 84 -7.87 5.35 -1.30
CA SER A 84 -8.85 6.19 -1.99
C SER A 84 -8.17 7.47 -2.47
N VAL A 85 -8.18 7.70 -3.78
CA VAL A 85 -7.53 8.87 -4.38
C VAL A 85 -8.39 10.11 -4.14
N VAL A 86 -7.81 11.14 -3.53
CA VAL A 86 -8.47 12.43 -3.28
C VAL A 86 -8.35 13.35 -4.51
N GLY A 87 -7.21 13.29 -5.19
CA GLY A 87 -6.95 14.10 -6.37
C GLY A 87 -5.48 14.19 -6.70
N TYR A 88 -5.15 15.15 -7.56
CA TYR A 88 -3.79 15.41 -8.02
C TYR A 88 -3.29 16.78 -7.57
N LEU A 89 -1.96 16.91 -7.46
CA LEU A 89 -1.28 18.20 -7.54
C LEU A 89 -0.50 18.30 -8.85
N SER A 90 -0.39 19.50 -9.38
CA SER A 90 0.33 19.79 -10.63
C SER A 90 1.40 20.85 -10.44
N HIS A 91 2.45 20.80 -11.26
CA HIS A 91 3.39 21.91 -11.35
C HIS A 91 2.75 23.12 -12.07
N SER A 92 1.88 22.89 -13.05
CA SER A 92 1.31 23.94 -13.88
C SER A 92 -0.03 24.43 -13.32
N PRO A 93 -0.17 25.72 -12.99
CA PRO A 93 -1.43 26.32 -12.50
C PRO A 93 -2.60 26.13 -13.48
N GLU A 94 -2.32 26.09 -14.77
CA GLU A 94 -3.31 25.89 -15.84
C GLU A 94 -4.06 24.55 -15.77
N LYS A 95 -3.52 23.57 -15.03
CA LYS A 95 -4.14 22.27 -14.83
C LYS A 95 -5.02 22.22 -13.59
N VAL A 96 -4.94 23.20 -12.71
CA VAL A 96 -5.75 23.26 -11.49
C VAL A 96 -7.23 23.34 -11.88
N GLY A 97 -8.03 22.53 -11.23
CA GLY A 97 -9.47 22.37 -11.52
C GLY A 97 -9.79 21.42 -12.68
N LYS A 98 -8.82 21.03 -13.52
CA LYS A 98 -9.02 20.00 -14.55
C LYS A 98 -9.18 18.63 -13.90
N THR A 99 -9.92 17.75 -14.54
CA THR A 99 -10.17 16.38 -14.08
C THR A 99 -9.40 15.40 -14.97
N PHE A 100 -8.72 14.45 -14.33
CA PHE A 100 -8.05 13.32 -14.98
C PHE A 100 -8.47 12.04 -14.26
N MET A 101 -8.91 11.00 -14.99
CA MET A 101 -9.37 9.74 -14.38
C MET A 101 -10.36 9.99 -13.22
N ASP A 102 -11.39 10.81 -13.47
CA ASP A 102 -12.44 11.22 -12.52
C ASP A 102 -11.97 11.96 -11.26
N HIS A 103 -10.67 12.27 -11.14
CA HIS A 103 -10.09 13.03 -10.03
C HIS A 103 -9.63 14.41 -10.46
N LYS A 104 -9.91 15.41 -9.63
CA LYS A 104 -9.54 16.82 -9.89
C LYS A 104 -8.10 17.11 -9.51
N VAL A 105 -7.48 18.03 -10.22
CA VAL A 105 -6.25 18.70 -9.80
C VAL A 105 -6.62 19.76 -8.77
N LEU A 106 -6.25 19.52 -7.51
CA LEU A 106 -6.66 20.32 -6.35
C LEU A 106 -5.83 21.58 -6.16
N GLY A 107 -4.61 21.61 -6.72
CA GLY A 107 -3.72 22.75 -6.58
C GLY A 107 -2.36 22.52 -7.21
N VAL A 108 -1.45 23.45 -6.94
CA VAL A 108 -0.03 23.39 -7.32
C VAL A 108 0.82 22.78 -6.19
N TYR A 109 2.07 22.45 -6.50
CA TYR A 109 2.97 21.80 -5.51
C TYR A 109 3.19 22.63 -4.26
N GLN A 110 3.23 23.97 -4.39
CA GLN A 110 3.37 24.90 -3.26
C GLN A 110 2.19 24.85 -2.28
N GLU A 111 1.05 24.36 -2.72
CA GLU A 111 -0.15 24.19 -1.89
C GLU A 111 -0.25 22.82 -1.22
N LEU A 112 0.80 21.98 -1.35
CA LEU A 112 0.83 20.59 -0.91
C LEU A 112 0.39 20.44 0.56
N VAL A 113 1.01 21.17 1.47
CA VAL A 113 0.73 21.09 2.92
C VAL A 113 -0.72 21.49 3.22
N ARG A 114 -1.24 22.54 2.55
CA ARG A 114 -2.63 22.94 2.69
C ARG A 114 -3.58 21.83 2.29
N VAL A 115 -3.38 21.26 1.09
CA VAL A 115 -4.25 20.21 0.54
C VAL A 115 -4.21 18.94 1.40
N ILE A 116 -3.04 18.57 1.93
CA ILE A 116 -2.89 17.43 2.84
C ILE A 116 -3.75 17.62 4.09
N ARG A 117 -3.64 18.78 4.74
CA ARG A 117 -4.37 19.09 6.00
C ARG A 117 -5.87 19.16 5.78
N GLU A 118 -6.31 19.86 4.72
CA GLU A 118 -7.75 20.04 4.41
C GLU A 118 -8.43 18.68 4.12
N ASN A 119 -7.75 17.76 3.44
CA ASN A 119 -8.33 16.49 3.02
C ASN A 119 -7.98 15.31 3.95
N LYS A 120 -7.13 15.52 4.97
CA LYS A 120 -6.62 14.49 5.87
C LYS A 120 -5.96 13.35 5.08
N VAL A 121 -5.02 13.71 4.22
CA VAL A 121 -4.30 12.78 3.35
C VAL A 121 -3.16 12.13 4.12
N ASP A 122 -3.04 10.81 4.00
CA ASP A 122 -1.89 10.01 4.39
C ASP A 122 -2.07 8.59 3.79
N PRO A 123 -1.20 8.18 2.89
CA PRO A 123 0.07 8.74 2.40
C PRO A 123 -0.05 9.67 1.17
N ILE A 124 1.10 10.22 0.73
CA ILE A 124 1.25 10.88 -0.56
C ILE A 124 2.05 10.02 -1.54
N PHE A 125 1.63 10.01 -2.82
CA PHE A 125 2.36 9.35 -3.90
C PHE A 125 3.01 10.39 -4.79
N ILE A 126 4.34 10.41 -4.86
CA ILE A 126 5.09 11.29 -5.74
C ILE A 126 5.33 10.56 -7.07
N ALA A 127 4.59 10.95 -8.10
CA ALA A 127 4.63 10.38 -9.44
C ALA A 127 5.25 11.38 -10.44
N LEU A 128 6.54 11.61 -10.29
CA LEU A 128 7.31 12.53 -11.13
C LEU A 128 8.26 11.78 -12.05
N PRO A 129 8.46 12.26 -13.30
CA PRO A 129 9.47 11.71 -14.18
C PRO A 129 10.88 11.97 -13.61
N LEU A 130 11.83 11.07 -13.89
CA LEU A 130 13.22 11.15 -13.40
C LEU A 130 13.91 12.48 -13.71
N LYS A 131 13.49 13.17 -14.78
CA LYS A 131 14.04 14.50 -15.18
C LYS A 131 13.55 15.66 -14.30
N ALA A 132 12.62 15.40 -13.35
CA ALA A 132 12.04 16.43 -12.51
C ALA A 132 12.64 16.43 -11.10
N HIS A 133 13.96 16.21 -11.00
CA HIS A 133 14.67 16.13 -9.72
C HIS A 133 14.54 17.41 -8.89
N ASP A 134 14.71 18.56 -9.54
CA ASP A 134 14.56 19.88 -8.89
C ASP A 134 13.17 20.08 -8.28
N ARG A 135 12.14 19.53 -8.91
CA ARG A 135 10.76 19.56 -8.40
C ARG A 135 10.54 18.65 -7.20
N LEU A 136 11.24 17.53 -7.16
CA LEU A 136 11.20 16.64 -6.01
C LEU A 136 11.78 17.32 -4.77
N GLU A 137 12.90 18.04 -4.94
CA GLU A 137 13.54 18.79 -3.86
C GLU A 137 12.64 19.92 -3.34
N GLU A 138 11.98 20.66 -4.25
CA GLU A 138 10.98 21.68 -3.91
C GLU A 138 9.84 21.08 -3.07
N ILE A 139 9.30 19.93 -3.47
CA ILE A 139 8.23 19.24 -2.77
C ILE A 139 8.68 18.78 -1.38
N LEU A 140 9.84 18.15 -1.27
CA LEU A 140 10.38 17.68 0.00
C LEU A 140 10.67 18.84 0.95
N THR A 141 11.21 19.95 0.43
CA THR A 141 11.45 21.16 1.21
C THR A 141 10.14 21.78 1.71
N SER A 142 9.08 21.78 0.89
CA SER A 142 7.77 22.31 1.29
C SER A 142 7.08 21.48 2.37
N LEU A 143 7.36 20.19 2.46
CA LEU A 143 6.83 19.30 3.49
C LEU A 143 7.44 19.57 4.88
N GLY A 144 8.69 20.05 4.92
CA GLY A 144 9.39 20.36 6.18
C GLY A 144 9.45 19.15 7.14
N GLU A 145 9.00 19.37 8.38
CA GLU A 145 8.99 18.36 9.44
C GLU A 145 7.65 17.58 9.54
N GLU A 146 6.75 17.70 8.56
CA GLU A 146 5.49 16.96 8.59
C GLU A 146 5.78 15.45 8.53
N THR A 147 5.28 14.71 9.50
CA THR A 147 5.42 13.24 9.54
C THR A 147 4.36 12.62 8.62
N LEU A 148 4.74 12.39 7.36
CA LEU A 148 3.88 11.81 6.33
C LEU A 148 4.53 10.57 5.72
N ASP A 149 3.71 9.59 5.37
CA ASP A 149 4.17 8.43 4.58
C ASP A 149 4.32 8.84 3.10
N ILE A 150 5.56 9.04 2.65
CA ILE A 150 5.89 9.46 1.29
C ILE A 150 6.25 8.23 0.47
N LYS A 151 5.48 7.97 -0.58
CA LYS A 151 5.73 6.87 -1.55
C LYS A 151 6.18 7.44 -2.89
N LEU A 152 7.46 7.27 -3.18
CA LEU A 152 8.01 7.65 -4.46
C LEU A 152 7.71 6.56 -5.49
N VAL A 153 7.07 6.95 -6.60
CA VAL A 153 6.78 6.05 -7.73
C VAL A 153 7.85 6.26 -8.80
N PRO A 154 8.78 5.32 -8.98
CA PRO A 154 9.81 5.44 -10.00
C PRO A 154 9.22 5.29 -11.40
N ASP A 155 9.66 6.12 -12.34
CA ASP A 155 9.29 6.05 -13.76
C ASP A 155 10.09 4.93 -14.47
N LEU A 156 9.81 3.68 -14.08
CA LEU A 156 10.45 2.49 -14.67
C LEU A 156 9.90 2.15 -16.06
N LEU A 157 8.78 2.73 -16.46
CA LEU A 157 8.13 2.43 -17.74
C LEU A 157 9.01 2.77 -18.93
N ARG A 158 9.88 3.78 -18.80
CA ARG A 158 10.84 4.16 -19.82
C ARG A 158 11.96 3.13 -20.06
N TYR A 159 12.23 2.31 -19.04
CA TYR A 159 13.22 1.24 -19.14
C TYR A 159 12.62 -0.07 -19.66
N MET A 160 11.33 -0.28 -19.46
CA MET A 160 10.64 -1.48 -19.97
C MET A 160 10.43 -1.39 -21.49
N ASP A 161 10.19 -0.19 -22.05
CA ASP A 161 10.07 0.02 -23.49
C ASP A 161 11.43 -0.15 -24.22
N LEU A 162 12.56 0.03 -23.52
CA LEU A 162 13.89 -0.17 -24.09
C LEU A 162 14.32 -1.64 -24.14
N HIS A 163 13.67 -2.53 -23.38
CA HIS A 163 14.00 -3.95 -23.34
C HIS A 163 12.97 -4.85 -24.05
N SER A 164 11.92 -4.28 -24.63
CA SER A 164 10.95 -5.00 -25.45
C SER A 164 11.33 -5.02 -26.94
N GLY A 165 12.46 -4.44 -27.30
CA GLY A 165 13.09 -4.69 -28.60
C GLY A 165 13.65 -6.11 -28.56
N VAL A 166 12.87 -7.07 -29.06
CA VAL A 166 13.36 -8.40 -29.38
C VAL A 166 14.47 -8.23 -30.41
N GLU A 167 15.70 -8.42 -30.00
CA GLU A 167 16.79 -8.72 -30.90
C GLU A 167 16.51 -10.10 -31.51
N GLU A 168 15.86 -10.13 -32.65
CA GLU A 168 15.92 -11.27 -33.54
C GLU A 168 17.38 -11.33 -34.04
N LEU A 169 18.19 -12.12 -33.35
CA LEU A 169 19.46 -12.61 -33.86
C LEU A 169 19.12 -13.71 -34.87
N ASP A 170 18.99 -13.27 -36.12
CA ASP A 170 19.02 -14.13 -37.28
C ASP A 170 20.47 -14.65 -37.41
N GLY A 171 20.64 -15.98 -37.32
CA GLY A 171 21.89 -16.70 -37.54
C GLY A 171 21.63 -18.05 -38.11
#